data_021ee87e9c9af11ffed1ea1a030e8c47
#
_entry.id   021ee87e9c9af11ffed1ea1a030e8c47
#
_cell.length_a   1.000
_cell.length_b   1.000
_cell.length_c   1.000
_cell.angle_alpha   90.00
_cell.angle_beta   90.00
_cell.angle_gamma   90.00
#
_symmetry.space_group_name_H-M   'P 1'
#
loop_
_entity.id
_entity.type
_entity.pdbx_description
1 polymer ?
#
loop_
_entity_poly.entity_id
_entity_poly.type
_entity_poly.pdbx_seq_one_letter_code
_entity_poly.pdbx_strand_id
1 'polypeptide(L)'
;MVGLSNTVSPMYVTLPGEPMTQGRGNAQCKVNSIAGAYQIYRACQGTFVDFDLISAEGRDLLDDLLWNDGDGSMVLREAAEQYLIDGCLAVREHGYRQPGDCWNVTHHEIVLTIGGPSCRILIDIDDSIRVLYHDAGASEQVLPITDDERLAIAWFAQIVAA
;
A
#
# COMPACT_ATOMS: atom_id res chain seq x y z
N MET A 1 -10.43 -38.95 14.88
CA MET A 1 -10.86 -37.96 13.89
C MET A 1 -11.01 -36.63 14.61
N VAL A 2 -10.03 -35.76 14.51
CA VAL A 2 -10.12 -34.41 15.07
C VAL A 2 -10.32 -33.45 13.88
N GLY A 3 -11.54 -32.94 13.76
CA GLY A 3 -11.90 -31.97 12.73
C GLY A 3 -11.24 -30.63 13.03
N LEU A 4 -10.29 -30.22 12.19
CA LEU A 4 -9.78 -28.86 12.16
C LEU A 4 -10.87 -27.96 11.57
N SER A 5 -11.56 -27.26 12.46
CA SER A 5 -12.49 -26.20 12.08
C SER A 5 -11.65 -25.01 11.62
N ASN A 6 -11.49 -24.86 10.30
CA ASN A 6 -11.01 -23.60 9.69
C ASN A 6 -12.12 -22.57 9.82
N THR A 7 -12.15 -21.86 10.95
CA THR A 7 -12.95 -20.63 11.06
C THR A 7 -12.21 -19.51 10.31
N VAL A 8 -12.50 -19.39 9.01
CA VAL A 8 -12.18 -18.16 8.27
C VAL A 8 -13.08 -17.08 8.86
N SER A 9 -12.49 -16.15 9.62
CA SER A 9 -13.22 -14.98 10.09
C SER A 9 -13.78 -14.23 8.88
N PRO A 10 -15.07 -13.88 8.85
CA PRO A 10 -15.65 -13.16 7.73
C PRO A 10 -14.95 -11.80 7.60
N MET A 11 -14.29 -11.56 6.46
CA MET A 11 -13.82 -10.23 6.10
C MET A 11 -15.03 -9.34 5.79
N TYR A 12 -15.20 -8.29 6.56
CA TYR A 12 -16.22 -7.28 6.28
C TYR A 12 -15.69 -6.30 5.24
N VAL A 13 -16.36 -6.25 4.09
CA VAL A 13 -16.11 -5.23 3.07
C VAL A 13 -16.85 -3.97 3.48
N THR A 14 -16.14 -2.87 3.65
CA THR A 14 -16.74 -1.57 3.98
C THR A 14 -17.51 -1.04 2.77
N LEU A 15 -18.80 -0.75 2.96
CA LEU A 15 -19.65 -0.23 1.89
C LEU A 15 -19.45 1.27 1.68
N PRO A 16 -19.64 1.80 0.45
CA PRO A 16 -19.63 3.24 0.21
C PRO A 16 -20.68 3.94 1.08
N GLY A 17 -20.27 4.97 1.82
CA GLY A 17 -21.15 5.75 2.70
C GLY A 17 -21.08 5.41 4.19
N GLU A 18 -20.27 4.42 4.60
CA GLU A 18 -20.00 4.20 6.03
C GLU A 18 -19.17 5.35 6.64
N PRO A 19 -19.38 5.65 7.93
CA PRO A 19 -18.64 6.73 8.58
C PRO A 19 -17.13 6.47 8.55
N MET A 20 -16.34 7.54 8.36
CA MET A 20 -14.90 7.50 8.36
C MET A 20 -14.40 7.22 9.78
N THR A 21 -13.92 6.01 10.03
CA THR A 21 -13.21 5.69 11.28
C THR A 21 -11.75 6.14 11.20
N GLN A 22 -11.06 6.20 12.34
CA GLN A 22 -9.64 6.60 12.36
C GLN A 22 -8.77 5.61 11.53
N GLY A 23 -9.03 4.31 11.63
CA GLY A 23 -8.31 3.29 10.88
C GLY A 23 -8.54 3.39 9.37
N ARG A 24 -9.82 3.58 8.98
CA ARG A 24 -10.17 3.82 7.57
C ARG A 24 -9.52 5.08 7.02
N GLY A 25 -9.57 6.19 7.78
CA GLY A 25 -8.92 7.44 7.40
C GLY A 25 -7.42 7.30 7.21
N ASN A 26 -6.74 6.64 8.15
CA ASN A 26 -5.30 6.37 8.04
C ASN A 26 -4.96 5.48 6.85
N ALA A 27 -5.74 4.43 6.61
CA ALA A 27 -5.53 3.55 5.46
C ALA A 27 -5.72 4.30 4.14
N GLN A 28 -6.77 5.14 4.03
CA GLN A 28 -6.99 5.97 2.85
C GLN A 28 -5.85 6.97 2.64
N CYS A 29 -5.34 7.62 3.68
CA CYS A 29 -4.17 8.50 3.58
C CYS A 29 -2.94 7.76 3.06
N LYS A 30 -2.70 6.52 3.49
CA LYS A 30 -1.59 5.71 2.97
C LYS A 30 -1.76 5.36 1.49
N VAL A 31 -2.97 4.97 1.08
CA VAL A 31 -3.28 4.70 -0.34
C VAL A 31 -3.12 5.97 -1.18
N ASN A 32 -3.59 7.12 -0.70
CA ASN A 32 -3.43 8.41 -1.39
C ASN A 32 -1.96 8.81 -1.54
N SER A 33 -1.12 8.57 -0.51
CA SER A 33 0.33 8.81 -0.59
C SER A 33 1.00 7.92 -1.66
N ILE A 34 0.62 6.65 -1.73
CA ILE A 34 1.12 5.72 -2.76
C ILE A 34 0.67 6.18 -4.15
N ALA A 35 -0.59 6.54 -4.31
CA ALA A 35 -1.15 7.04 -5.57
C ALA A 35 -0.47 8.35 -6.01
N GLY A 36 -0.25 9.29 -5.09
CA GLY A 36 0.46 10.54 -5.35
C GLY A 36 1.90 10.32 -5.81
N ALA A 37 2.65 9.46 -5.13
CA ALA A 37 4.02 9.11 -5.51
C ALA A 37 4.07 8.42 -6.89
N TYR A 38 3.12 7.56 -7.20
CA TYR A 38 2.99 6.93 -8.52
C TYR A 38 2.70 7.95 -9.63
N GLN A 39 1.86 8.95 -9.36
CA GLN A 39 1.60 10.06 -10.30
C GLN A 39 2.87 10.86 -10.58
N ILE A 40 3.66 11.19 -9.53
CA ILE A 40 4.95 11.87 -9.67
C ILE A 40 5.91 11.01 -10.50
N TYR A 41 6.02 9.72 -10.19
CA TYR A 41 6.82 8.78 -10.96
C TYR A 41 6.44 8.79 -12.45
N ARG A 42 5.15 8.73 -12.76
CA ARG A 42 4.64 8.76 -14.14
C ARG A 42 4.89 10.10 -14.82
N ALA A 43 4.69 11.22 -14.11
CA ALA A 43 4.95 12.55 -14.61
C ALA A 43 6.42 12.78 -15.00
N CYS A 44 7.35 12.05 -14.35
CA CYS A 44 8.79 12.14 -14.59
C CYS A 44 9.33 11.11 -15.60
N GLN A 45 8.48 10.41 -16.36
CA GLN A 45 8.92 9.43 -17.38
C GLN A 45 9.51 10.07 -18.64
N GLY A 46 9.20 11.33 -18.92
CA GLY A 46 9.65 12.07 -20.08
C GLY A 46 10.86 12.98 -19.82
N THR A 47 11.25 13.74 -20.82
CA THR A 47 12.31 14.77 -20.70
C THR A 47 11.88 15.94 -19.82
N PHE A 48 10.57 16.19 -19.71
CA PHE A 48 9.97 17.23 -18.88
C PHE A 48 8.94 16.60 -17.94
N VAL A 49 8.74 17.22 -16.78
CA VAL A 49 7.71 16.79 -15.83
C VAL A 49 6.34 17.17 -16.37
N ASP A 50 5.47 16.20 -16.54
CA ASP A 50 4.07 16.43 -16.96
C ASP A 50 3.17 16.62 -15.73
N PHE A 51 3.03 17.87 -15.31
CA PHE A 51 2.24 18.24 -14.13
C PHE A 51 0.74 17.97 -14.29
N ASP A 52 0.23 17.79 -15.51
CA ASP A 52 -1.19 17.48 -15.74
C ASP A 52 -1.56 16.05 -15.30
N LEU A 53 -0.56 15.18 -15.16
CA LEU A 53 -0.73 13.83 -14.64
C LEU A 53 -0.83 13.77 -13.09
N ILE A 54 -0.60 14.89 -12.40
CA ILE A 54 -0.53 14.94 -10.93
C ILE A 54 -1.82 15.55 -10.39
N SER A 55 -2.57 14.78 -9.57
CA SER A 55 -3.76 15.25 -8.88
C SER A 55 -3.44 16.30 -7.80
N ALA A 56 -4.47 16.90 -7.21
CA ALA A 56 -4.28 17.86 -6.11
C ALA A 56 -3.50 17.23 -4.95
N GLU A 57 -3.87 16.02 -4.54
CA GLU A 57 -3.21 15.26 -3.47
C GLU A 57 -1.75 14.90 -3.83
N GLY A 58 -1.49 14.57 -5.10
CA GLY A 58 -0.13 14.33 -5.59
C GLY A 58 0.72 15.60 -5.61
N ARG A 59 0.11 16.77 -5.80
CA ARG A 59 0.81 18.06 -5.74
C ARG A 59 1.22 18.41 -4.31
N ASP A 60 0.39 18.14 -3.33
CA ASP A 60 0.74 18.33 -1.93
C ASP A 60 1.99 17.50 -1.55
N LEU A 61 2.03 16.22 -1.99
CA LEU A 61 3.20 15.39 -1.81
C LEU A 61 4.42 15.91 -2.58
N LEU A 62 4.24 16.40 -3.81
CA LEU A 62 5.31 16.98 -4.61
C LEU A 62 5.92 18.21 -3.92
N ASP A 63 5.08 19.08 -3.37
CA ASP A 63 5.54 20.26 -2.62
C ASP A 63 6.34 19.85 -1.38
N ASP A 64 5.89 18.82 -0.64
CA ASP A 64 6.61 18.28 0.50
C ASP A 64 7.97 17.68 0.11
N LEU A 65 8.05 16.95 -0.99
CA LEU A 65 9.31 16.39 -1.49
C LEU A 65 10.29 17.47 -1.91
N LEU A 66 9.82 18.49 -2.65
CA LEU A 66 10.64 19.62 -3.09
C LEU A 66 11.17 20.45 -1.90
N TRP A 67 10.38 20.59 -0.85
CA TRP A 67 10.78 21.34 0.35
C TRP A 67 11.82 20.60 1.18
N ASN A 68 11.72 19.28 1.28
CA ASN A 68 12.59 18.45 2.12
C ASN A 68 13.92 18.06 1.44
N ASP A 69 14.01 18.15 0.11
CA ASP A 69 15.23 17.90 -0.65
C ASP A 69 16.13 19.16 -0.66
N GLY A 70 16.81 19.40 0.47
CA GLY A 70 17.54 20.64 0.77
C GLY A 70 18.75 20.92 -0.12
N ASP A 71 19.20 20.01 -0.97
CA ASP A 71 20.33 20.20 -1.89
C ASP A 71 19.98 20.04 -3.39
N GLY A 72 18.73 19.70 -3.72
CA GLY A 72 18.25 19.58 -5.09
C GLY A 72 18.93 18.47 -5.90
N SER A 73 19.63 17.53 -5.27
CA SER A 73 20.45 16.52 -5.93
C SER A 73 19.68 15.27 -6.32
N MET A 74 18.53 15.02 -5.66
CA MET A 74 17.70 13.84 -5.91
C MET A 74 16.68 14.13 -7.02
N VAL A 75 16.64 13.27 -8.03
CA VAL A 75 15.61 13.35 -9.07
C VAL A 75 14.25 13.09 -8.41
N LEU A 76 13.22 13.88 -8.74
CA LEU A 76 11.87 13.78 -8.16
C LEU A 76 11.31 12.36 -8.15
N ARG A 77 11.61 11.58 -9.17
CA ARG A 77 11.24 10.17 -9.26
C ARG A 77 11.85 9.35 -8.13
N GLU A 78 13.15 9.51 -7.89
CA GLU A 78 13.88 8.81 -6.84
C GLU A 78 13.40 9.26 -5.46
N ALA A 79 13.10 10.55 -5.30
CA ALA A 79 12.53 11.10 -4.07
C ALA A 79 11.16 10.47 -3.75
N ALA A 80 10.30 10.32 -4.75
CA ALA A 80 8.99 9.69 -4.58
C ALA A 80 9.11 8.19 -4.22
N GLU A 81 10.02 7.46 -4.85
CA GLU A 81 10.31 6.06 -4.53
C GLU A 81 10.87 5.93 -3.10
N GLN A 82 11.85 6.76 -2.73
CA GLN A 82 12.44 6.75 -1.38
C GLN A 82 11.43 7.08 -0.30
N TYR A 83 10.56 8.08 -0.52
CA TYR A 83 9.49 8.43 0.40
C TYR A 83 8.60 7.22 0.74
N LEU A 84 8.26 6.41 -0.26
CA LEU A 84 7.45 5.20 -0.06
C LEU A 84 8.21 4.10 0.66
N ILE A 85 9.49 3.90 0.32
CA ILE A 85 10.36 2.92 1.00
C ILE A 85 10.46 3.27 2.49
N ASP A 86 10.71 4.53 2.82
CA ASP A 86 10.81 5.01 4.21
C ASP A 86 9.47 4.89 4.97
N GLY A 87 8.35 4.99 4.26
CA GLY A 87 7.01 4.80 4.80
C GLY A 87 6.58 3.34 4.99
N CYS A 88 7.36 2.38 4.47
CA CYS A 88 7.11 0.95 4.60
C CYS A 88 7.79 0.39 5.85
N LEU A 89 7.03 -0.22 6.76
CA LEU A 89 7.58 -0.77 7.99
C LEU A 89 8.17 -2.17 7.81
N ALA A 90 7.56 -3.00 6.97
CA ALA A 90 8.04 -4.35 6.69
C ALA A 90 7.40 -4.91 5.41
N VAL A 91 8.14 -5.76 4.73
CA VAL A 91 7.64 -6.66 3.68
C VAL A 91 7.82 -8.09 4.17
N ARG A 92 6.80 -8.90 4.05
CA ARG A 92 6.80 -10.29 4.51
C ARG A 92 6.24 -11.20 3.42
N GLU A 93 6.87 -12.36 3.26
CA GLU A 93 6.31 -13.46 2.49
C GLU A 93 5.54 -14.40 3.41
N HIS A 94 4.34 -14.75 3.01
CA HIS A 94 3.52 -15.77 3.67
C HIS A 94 3.39 -16.98 2.76
N GLY A 95 3.45 -18.15 3.35
CA GLY A 95 3.38 -19.39 2.58
C GLY A 95 3.34 -20.61 3.48
N TYR A 96 3.51 -21.76 2.87
CA TYR A 96 3.59 -23.03 3.58
C TYR A 96 4.71 -23.91 3.00
N ARG A 97 5.18 -24.82 3.81
CA ARG A 97 6.16 -25.84 3.42
C ARG A 97 5.62 -27.23 3.77
N GLN A 98 5.55 -28.09 2.79
CA GLN A 98 5.29 -29.51 3.02
C GLN A 98 6.62 -30.23 3.35
N PRO A 99 6.58 -31.31 4.18
CA PRO A 99 7.78 -32.07 4.47
C PRO A 99 8.46 -32.59 3.18
N GLY A 100 9.73 -32.19 2.97
CA GLY A 100 10.50 -32.56 1.77
C GLY A 100 10.29 -31.67 0.55
N ASP A 101 9.50 -30.60 0.65
CA ASP A 101 9.17 -29.69 -0.45
C ASP A 101 9.81 -28.30 -0.26
N CYS A 102 9.74 -27.47 -1.31
CA CYS A 102 10.14 -26.08 -1.29
C CYS A 102 9.11 -25.21 -0.53
N TRP A 103 9.53 -23.99 -0.18
CA TRP A 103 8.62 -22.98 0.34
C TRP A 103 7.66 -22.53 -0.77
N ASN A 104 6.35 -22.62 -0.49
CA ASN A 104 5.30 -22.23 -1.43
C ASN A 104 4.69 -20.92 -0.93
N VAL A 105 5.03 -19.81 -1.58
CA VAL A 105 4.48 -18.49 -1.27
C VAL A 105 3.00 -18.46 -1.65
N THR A 106 2.17 -17.94 -0.76
CA THR A 106 0.74 -17.73 -0.98
C THR A 106 0.39 -16.27 -1.20
N HIS A 107 1.07 -15.37 -0.49
CA HIS A 107 0.90 -13.92 -0.64
C HIS A 107 2.10 -13.18 -0.05
N HIS A 108 2.24 -11.93 -0.46
CA HIS A 108 3.13 -10.94 0.14
C HIS A 108 2.32 -9.98 0.99
N GLU A 109 2.88 -9.56 2.11
CA GLU A 109 2.29 -8.58 3.02
C GLU A 109 3.21 -7.38 3.12
N ILE A 110 2.70 -6.19 2.80
CA ILE A 110 3.39 -4.91 3.00
C ILE A 110 2.74 -4.23 4.21
N VAL A 111 3.50 -4.06 5.28
CA VAL A 111 3.03 -3.44 6.52
C VAL A 111 3.32 -1.95 6.47
N LEU A 112 2.28 -1.12 6.52
CA LEU A 112 2.39 0.35 6.47
C LEU A 112 2.31 0.99 7.86
N THR A 113 1.50 0.42 8.77
CA THR A 113 1.42 0.85 10.17
C THR A 113 1.19 -0.34 11.09
N ILE A 114 1.67 -0.27 12.34
CA ILE A 114 1.45 -1.26 13.39
C ILE A 114 0.92 -0.58 14.65
N GLY A 115 0.22 -1.34 15.47
CA GLY A 115 -0.51 -0.82 16.64
C GLY A 115 -1.98 -0.61 16.30
N GLY A 116 -2.65 0.30 16.94
CA GLY A 116 -4.01 0.66 16.58
C GLY A 116 -4.08 2.14 16.24
N PRO A 117 -4.55 2.54 15.06
CA PRO A 117 -5.02 1.70 13.95
C PRO A 117 -3.88 1.15 13.09
N SER A 118 -4.04 -0.05 12.54
CA SER A 118 -3.07 -0.69 11.64
C SER A 118 -3.53 -0.66 10.19
N CYS A 119 -2.56 -0.65 9.27
CA CYS A 119 -2.81 -0.75 7.82
C CYS A 119 -1.76 -1.64 7.17
N ARG A 120 -2.21 -2.55 6.32
CA ARG A 120 -1.36 -3.44 5.54
C ARG A 120 -1.96 -3.72 4.16
N ILE A 121 -1.10 -4.05 3.22
CA ILE A 121 -1.48 -4.48 1.88
C ILE A 121 -1.16 -5.96 1.74
N LEU A 122 -2.10 -6.75 1.25
CA LEU A 122 -1.87 -8.13 0.85
C LEU A 122 -1.90 -8.22 -0.67
N ILE A 123 -0.93 -8.93 -1.22
CA ILE A 123 -0.80 -9.21 -2.65
C ILE A 123 -0.72 -10.72 -2.79
N ASP A 124 -1.78 -11.32 -3.28
CA ASP A 124 -1.87 -12.76 -3.50
C ASP A 124 -1.08 -13.17 -4.76
N ILE A 125 -0.77 -14.44 -4.92
CA ILE A 125 0.00 -14.96 -6.07
C ILE A 125 -0.72 -14.80 -7.42
N ASP A 126 -2.01 -14.50 -7.42
CA ASP A 126 -2.80 -14.19 -8.62
C ASP A 126 -2.85 -12.68 -8.90
N ASP A 127 -1.96 -11.89 -8.27
CA ASP A 127 -1.88 -10.43 -8.32
C ASP A 127 -3.13 -9.71 -7.78
N SER A 128 -4.00 -10.39 -7.05
CA SER A 128 -5.10 -9.72 -6.36
C SER A 128 -4.57 -8.90 -5.18
N ILE A 129 -5.03 -7.64 -5.09
CA ILE A 129 -4.58 -6.68 -4.10
C ILE A 129 -5.72 -6.36 -3.14
N ARG A 130 -5.43 -6.44 -1.83
CA ARG A 130 -6.34 -6.06 -0.76
C ARG A 130 -5.62 -5.12 0.21
N VAL A 131 -6.21 -3.97 0.47
CA VAL A 131 -5.77 -3.07 1.54
C VAL A 131 -6.59 -3.36 2.78
N LEU A 132 -5.95 -3.78 3.83
CA LEU A 132 -6.57 -4.14 5.09
C LEU A 132 -6.27 -3.08 6.14
N TYR A 133 -7.28 -2.72 6.92
CA TYR A 133 -7.12 -1.83 8.05
C TYR A 133 -7.85 -2.36 9.28
N HIS A 134 -7.43 -1.88 10.43
CA HIS A 134 -7.98 -2.31 11.71
C HIS A 134 -8.01 -1.11 12.66
N ASP A 135 -9.18 -0.86 13.23
CA ASP A 135 -9.38 0.07 14.34
C ASP A 135 -9.16 -0.64 15.66
N ALA A 136 -8.73 0.08 16.68
CA ALA A 136 -8.52 -0.49 18.02
C ALA A 136 -9.79 -1.18 18.54
N GLY A 137 -9.71 -2.49 18.78
CA GLY A 137 -10.81 -3.31 19.30
C GLY A 137 -11.85 -3.75 18.26
N ALA A 138 -11.67 -3.42 16.98
CA ALA A 138 -12.53 -3.88 15.89
C ALA A 138 -11.92 -5.08 15.15
N SER A 139 -12.72 -5.76 14.34
CA SER A 139 -12.22 -6.75 13.38
C SER A 139 -11.54 -6.05 12.20
N GLU A 140 -10.62 -6.77 11.55
CA GLU A 140 -9.96 -6.29 10.34
C GLU A 140 -10.97 -6.09 9.21
N GLN A 141 -10.82 -5.02 8.44
CA GLN A 141 -11.70 -4.60 7.37
C GLN A 141 -10.92 -4.37 6.08
N VAL A 142 -11.59 -4.50 4.93
CA VAL A 142 -11.02 -4.25 3.61
C VAL A 142 -11.38 -2.83 3.17
N LEU A 143 -10.37 -2.03 2.82
CA LEU A 143 -10.57 -0.72 2.20
C LEU A 143 -10.89 -0.91 0.71
N PRO A 144 -12.02 -0.40 0.20
CA PRO A 144 -12.25 -0.36 -1.24
C PRO A 144 -11.22 0.54 -1.91
N ILE A 145 -10.64 0.07 -3.02
CA ILE A 145 -9.67 0.81 -3.82
C ILE A 145 -10.13 0.87 -5.28
N THR A 146 -9.84 1.97 -5.94
CA THR A 146 -10.06 2.18 -7.37
C THR A 146 -9.03 1.41 -8.22
N ASP A 147 -9.26 1.32 -9.53
CA ASP A 147 -8.30 0.68 -10.44
C ASP A 147 -6.98 1.48 -10.52
N ASP A 148 -7.02 2.81 -10.45
CA ASP A 148 -5.82 3.66 -10.44
C ASP A 148 -5.01 3.46 -9.15
N GLU A 149 -5.66 3.39 -7.99
CA GLU A 149 -5.02 3.07 -6.72
C GLU A 149 -4.41 1.66 -6.75
N ARG A 150 -5.08 0.70 -7.39
CA ARG A 150 -4.56 -0.66 -7.57
C ARG A 150 -3.28 -0.67 -8.39
N LEU A 151 -3.22 0.08 -9.49
CA LEU A 151 -2.01 0.22 -10.31
C LEU A 151 -0.87 0.86 -9.52
N ALA A 152 -1.16 1.89 -8.74
CA ALA A 152 -0.17 2.54 -7.88
C ALA A 152 0.39 1.57 -6.81
N ILE A 153 -0.48 0.78 -6.19
CA ILE A 153 -0.08 -0.22 -5.19
C ILE A 153 0.75 -1.34 -5.83
N ALA A 154 0.39 -1.80 -7.03
CA ALA A 154 1.17 -2.81 -7.75
C ALA A 154 2.58 -2.31 -8.07
N TRP A 155 2.72 -1.05 -8.49
CA TRP A 155 4.01 -0.41 -8.70
C TRP A 155 4.81 -0.29 -7.39
N PHE A 156 4.17 0.17 -6.31
CA PHE A 156 4.80 0.26 -4.99
C PHE A 156 5.35 -1.08 -4.51
N ALA A 157 4.58 -2.15 -4.70
CA ALA A 157 5.00 -3.50 -4.34
C ALA A 157 6.29 -3.93 -5.05
N GLN A 158 6.45 -3.57 -6.33
CA GLN A 158 7.67 -3.86 -7.08
C GLN A 158 8.89 -3.13 -6.53
N ILE A 159 8.71 -1.91 -6.00
CA ILE A 159 9.81 -1.12 -5.41
C ILE A 159 10.27 -1.72 -4.09
N VAL A 160 9.32 -2.07 -3.20
CA VAL A 160 9.66 -2.52 -1.83
C VAL A 160 10.01 -4.00 -1.75
N ALA A 161 9.70 -4.79 -2.79
CA ALA A 161 10.07 -6.21 -2.88
C ALA A 161 11.36 -6.47 -3.70
N ALA A 162 11.95 -5.42 -4.29
CA ALA A 162 13.21 -5.49 -5.02
C ALA A 162 14.41 -5.52 -4.07
#